data_d78fd29d95d2397242538d181a5c8dcb
#
_entry.id   d78fd29d95d2397242538d181a5c8dcb
#
_cell.length_a   1.000
_cell.length_b   1.000
_cell.length_c   1.000
_cell.angle_alpha   90.00
_cell.angle_beta   90.00
_cell.angle_gamma   90.00
#
_symmetry.space_group_name_H-M   'P 1'
#
loop_
_entity.id
_entity.type
_entity.pdbx_description
1 polymer ?
#
loop_
_entity_poly.entity_id
_entity_poly.type
_entity_poly.pdbx_seq_one_letter_code
_entity_poly.pdbx_strand_id
1 'polypeptide(L)'
;MMNKARTLLVSGKMMALAATAAVVGGTIALVNPALAQTAQPQGQAQSGQQRPALTGEQMATMRHDMDTALHYKLAPDVLPRLTSTLKAIHAANIQPPSRLGMSLDEQVSMVEKVPGLPPILKANGFTPHDFVMSLTCVGLTGSLMNVQPGQANSQVPTPEAANVALLKAHPEDLQALITVLRAEQAPK
;
A
#
# COMPACT_ATOMS: atom_id res chain seq x y z
N MET A 1 -23.18 16.79 45.11
CA MET A 1 -23.42 15.34 44.88
C MET A 1 -22.38 14.95 43.83
N MET A 2 -21.19 14.62 44.17
CA MET A 2 -20.57 13.33 44.57
C MET A 2 -20.92 12.16 43.65
N ASN A 3 -19.94 11.73 42.87
CA ASN A 3 -19.44 10.36 42.72
C ASN A 3 -18.85 10.17 41.35
N LYS A 4 -17.83 9.45 41.09
CA LYS A 4 -16.85 8.58 41.74
C LYS A 4 -15.79 8.23 40.71
N ALA A 5 -14.57 8.46 41.03
CA ALA A 5 -13.40 7.93 40.33
C ALA A 5 -13.45 6.39 40.31
N ARG A 6 -13.11 5.77 39.18
CA ARG A 6 -12.71 4.37 39.10
C ARG A 6 -11.36 4.28 38.39
N THR A 7 -10.34 4.30 39.20
CA THR A 7 -8.99 3.83 38.89
C THR A 7 -9.04 2.31 38.68
N LEU A 8 -8.60 1.83 37.53
CA LEU A 8 -8.23 0.42 37.34
C LEU A 8 -6.74 0.36 37.05
N LEU A 9 -6.01 0.00 38.09
CA LEU A 9 -4.67 -0.57 38.02
C LEU A 9 -4.73 -1.92 37.31
N VAL A 10 -3.97 -2.10 36.25
CA VAL A 10 -3.61 -3.43 35.74
C VAL A 10 -2.10 -3.58 35.85
N SER A 11 -1.76 -4.45 36.78
CA SER A 11 -0.44 -4.91 37.19
C SER A 11 0.35 -5.51 36.03
N GLY A 12 1.60 -5.12 35.96
CA GLY A 12 2.60 -5.72 35.08
C GLY A 12 2.96 -7.15 35.49
N LYS A 13 3.28 -7.96 34.52
CA LYS A 13 4.02 -9.21 34.70
C LYS A 13 5.27 -9.18 33.81
N MET A 14 6.38 -8.75 34.40
CA MET A 14 7.72 -8.99 33.89
C MET A 14 7.99 -10.47 33.93
N MET A 15 8.37 -11.06 32.82
CA MET A 15 8.95 -12.39 32.75
C MET A 15 10.39 -12.26 32.26
N ALA A 16 11.31 -12.38 33.19
CA ALA A 16 12.73 -12.51 32.97
C ALA A 16 13.03 -13.92 32.46
N LEU A 17 13.74 -14.06 31.34
CA LEU A 17 14.33 -15.31 30.91
C LEU A 17 15.84 -15.24 31.07
N ALA A 18 16.35 -16.09 31.96
CA ALA A 18 17.75 -16.25 32.29
C ALA A 18 18.52 -16.96 31.18
N ALA A 19 19.69 -16.43 30.87
CA ALA A 19 20.70 -17.05 30.03
C ALA A 19 21.47 -18.09 30.85
N THR A 20 21.60 -19.31 30.34
CA THR A 20 22.56 -20.31 30.83
C THR A 20 23.62 -20.55 29.76
N ALA A 21 24.83 -20.11 30.05
CA ALA A 21 26.03 -20.43 29.33
C ALA A 21 26.56 -21.83 29.84
N ALA A 22 26.83 -22.77 28.95
CA ALA A 22 27.60 -23.95 29.22
C ALA A 22 28.84 -23.95 28.33
N VAL A 23 29.97 -23.72 28.96
CA VAL A 23 31.31 -23.93 28.43
C VAL A 23 31.70 -25.40 28.71
N VAL A 24 32.02 -26.16 27.67
CA VAL A 24 32.82 -27.40 27.81
C VAL A 24 33.93 -27.38 26.78
N GLY A 25 35.14 -27.35 27.28
CA GLY A 25 36.38 -27.46 26.55
C GLY A 25 36.74 -28.91 26.21
N GLY A 26 37.59 -29.06 25.24
CA GLY A 26 38.23 -30.38 25.02
C GLY A 26 38.89 -30.56 23.67
N THR A 27 40.20 -30.34 23.65
CA THR A 27 41.29 -31.10 23.01
C THR A 27 41.47 -31.07 21.49
N ILE A 28 42.69 -30.66 21.20
CA ILE A 28 43.45 -30.63 19.95
C ILE A 28 43.64 -32.07 19.37
N ALA A 29 43.36 -32.22 18.09
CA ALA A 29 44.01 -33.22 17.26
C ALA A 29 44.23 -32.69 15.85
N LEU A 30 45.48 -32.41 15.52
CA LEU A 30 46.00 -32.17 14.18
C LEU A 30 45.98 -33.47 13.37
N VAL A 31 45.14 -33.53 12.37
CA VAL A 31 45.36 -34.39 11.21
C VAL A 31 44.78 -33.69 9.98
N ASN A 32 45.67 -33.21 9.09
CA ASN A 32 45.33 -32.94 7.71
C ASN A 32 45.27 -34.26 6.94
N PRO A 33 44.26 -34.53 6.14
CA PRO A 33 44.53 -34.59 4.71
C PRO A 33 43.47 -33.87 3.85
N ALA A 34 44.00 -33.35 2.79
CA ALA A 34 43.31 -32.73 1.68
C ALA A 34 42.22 -33.63 1.06
N LEU A 35 41.36 -32.93 0.29
CA LEU A 35 40.48 -33.38 -0.78
C LEU A 35 39.04 -33.70 -0.43
N ALA A 36 38.24 -32.92 -1.12
CA ALA A 36 36.84 -33.05 -1.46
C ALA A 36 35.96 -32.01 -0.77
N GLN A 37 36.05 -30.78 -1.25
CA GLN A 37 34.91 -29.85 -1.22
C GLN A 37 33.84 -30.38 -2.17
N THR A 38 32.99 -31.25 -1.67
CA THR A 38 31.68 -31.43 -2.26
C THR A 38 30.88 -30.17 -1.97
N ALA A 39 30.82 -29.28 -2.98
CA ALA A 39 29.88 -28.19 -3.03
C ALA A 39 28.49 -28.79 -2.87
N GLN A 40 27.91 -28.66 -1.68
CA GLN A 40 26.47 -28.79 -1.51
C GLN A 40 25.83 -27.59 -2.20
N PRO A 41 25.02 -27.79 -3.24
CA PRO A 41 24.15 -26.76 -3.69
C PRO A 41 23.08 -26.60 -2.61
N GLN A 42 23.21 -25.59 -1.75
CA GLN A 42 22.10 -25.07 -0.99
C GLN A 42 21.15 -24.41 -1.99
N GLY A 43 20.43 -25.24 -2.71
CA GLY A 43 19.23 -24.87 -3.42
C GLY A 43 18.15 -24.56 -2.38
N GLN A 44 18.20 -23.39 -1.80
CA GLN A 44 16.98 -22.79 -1.29
C GLN A 44 16.10 -22.51 -2.51
N ALA A 45 15.28 -23.49 -2.84
CA ALA A 45 14.12 -23.29 -3.68
C ALA A 45 13.19 -22.33 -2.93
N GLN A 46 13.50 -21.02 -3.01
CA GLN A 46 12.49 -19.99 -2.87
C GLN A 46 11.58 -20.17 -4.08
N SER A 47 10.52 -20.93 -3.89
CA SER A 47 9.34 -20.91 -4.74
C SER A 47 8.62 -19.54 -4.57
N GLY A 48 9.39 -18.47 -4.78
CA GLY A 48 8.85 -17.17 -5.08
C GLY A 48 8.20 -17.31 -6.44
N GLN A 49 6.90 -17.25 -6.50
CA GLN A 49 6.17 -17.02 -7.74
C GLN A 49 6.83 -15.82 -8.42
N GLN A 50 7.67 -16.09 -9.41
CA GLN A 50 8.28 -15.05 -10.24
C GLN A 50 7.12 -14.35 -10.94
N ARG A 51 6.74 -13.16 -10.42
CA ARG A 51 5.83 -12.29 -11.15
C ARG A 51 6.46 -12.05 -12.51
N PRO A 52 5.73 -12.24 -13.61
CA PRO A 52 6.26 -11.98 -14.94
C PRO A 52 6.87 -10.58 -14.95
N ALA A 53 8.10 -10.45 -15.42
CA ALA A 53 8.73 -9.15 -15.59
C ALA A 53 7.91 -8.34 -16.58
N LEU A 54 7.64 -7.08 -16.24
CA LEU A 54 6.93 -6.17 -17.15
C LEU A 54 7.76 -5.98 -18.42
N THR A 55 7.08 -5.95 -19.56
CA THR A 55 7.71 -5.62 -20.85
C THR A 55 8.14 -4.15 -20.87
N GLY A 56 9.05 -3.78 -21.79
CA GLY A 56 9.45 -2.40 -21.99
C GLY A 56 8.27 -1.48 -22.30
N GLU A 57 7.31 -1.95 -23.10
CA GLU A 57 6.08 -1.24 -23.43
C GLU A 57 5.19 -1.03 -22.20
N GLN A 58 4.97 -2.07 -21.40
CA GLN A 58 4.20 -1.96 -20.15
C GLN A 58 4.84 -0.98 -19.17
N MET A 59 6.17 -0.94 -19.10
CA MET A 59 6.88 0.04 -18.25
C MET A 59 6.74 1.47 -18.78
N ALA A 60 6.74 1.66 -20.11
CA ALA A 60 6.52 2.97 -20.72
C ALA A 60 5.09 3.47 -20.46
N THR A 61 4.09 2.62 -20.65
CA THR A 61 2.69 2.92 -20.34
C THR A 61 2.53 3.27 -18.86
N MET A 62 3.09 2.49 -17.96
CA MET A 62 3.02 2.75 -16.51
C MET A 62 3.63 4.09 -16.12
N ARG A 63 4.75 4.48 -16.75
CA ARG A 63 5.35 5.81 -16.50
C ARG A 63 4.47 6.94 -16.99
N HIS A 64 3.90 6.79 -18.18
CA HIS A 64 2.97 7.75 -18.76
C HIS A 64 1.72 7.90 -17.89
N ASP A 65 1.11 6.80 -17.47
CA ASP A 65 -0.05 6.76 -16.60
C ASP A 65 0.23 7.40 -15.23
N MET A 66 1.41 7.13 -14.66
CA MET A 66 1.83 7.74 -13.41
C MET A 66 1.98 9.24 -13.53
N ASP A 67 2.62 9.71 -14.61
CA ASP A 67 2.77 11.14 -14.90
C ASP A 67 1.40 11.81 -15.09
N THR A 68 0.54 11.22 -15.88
CA THR A 68 -0.83 11.70 -16.13
C THR A 68 -1.63 11.79 -14.83
N ALA A 69 -1.57 10.76 -13.98
CA ALA A 69 -2.28 10.75 -12.72
C ALA A 69 -1.74 11.79 -11.71
N LEU A 70 -0.42 12.00 -11.67
CA LEU A 70 0.20 12.99 -10.77
C LEU A 70 -0.14 14.44 -11.13
N HIS A 71 -0.36 14.70 -12.41
CA HIS A 71 -0.76 16.03 -12.92
C HIS A 71 -2.29 16.22 -12.98
N TYR A 72 -3.06 15.20 -12.61
CA TYR A 72 -4.52 15.32 -12.52
C TYR A 72 -4.91 16.30 -11.41
N LYS A 73 -5.77 17.28 -11.75
CA LYS A 73 -6.22 18.30 -10.80
C LYS A 73 -7.33 17.74 -9.93
N LEU A 74 -7.06 17.59 -8.66
CA LEU A 74 -8.05 17.14 -7.68
C LEU A 74 -9.04 18.28 -7.36
N ALA A 75 -10.31 17.91 -7.24
CA ALA A 75 -11.34 18.83 -6.74
C ALA A 75 -11.15 19.06 -5.22
N PRO A 76 -11.50 20.25 -4.69
CA PRO A 76 -11.32 20.55 -3.27
C PRO A 76 -12.06 19.59 -2.32
N ASP A 77 -13.17 19.02 -2.77
CA ASP A 77 -14.05 18.11 -2.02
C ASP A 77 -13.79 16.62 -2.35
N VAL A 78 -12.70 16.31 -3.02
CA VAL A 78 -12.44 14.96 -3.54
C VAL A 78 -12.30 13.90 -2.44
N LEU A 79 -11.65 14.21 -1.33
CA LEU A 79 -11.39 13.25 -0.25
C LEU A 79 -12.67 12.74 0.43
N PRO A 80 -13.58 13.60 0.92
CA PRO A 80 -14.85 13.13 1.47
C PRO A 80 -15.73 12.43 0.44
N ARG A 81 -15.71 12.88 -0.84
CA ARG A 81 -16.44 12.20 -1.92
C ARG A 81 -15.90 10.81 -2.22
N LEU A 82 -14.59 10.63 -2.32
CA LEU A 82 -13.96 9.31 -2.48
C LEU A 82 -14.30 8.40 -1.30
N THR A 83 -14.19 8.91 -0.08
CA THR A 83 -14.54 8.14 1.13
C THR A 83 -15.99 7.67 1.11
N SER A 84 -16.94 8.54 0.75
CA SER A 84 -18.36 8.21 0.63
C SER A 84 -18.60 7.19 -0.48
N THR A 85 -17.96 7.36 -1.63
CA THR A 85 -18.06 6.45 -2.77
C THR A 85 -17.57 5.06 -2.42
N LEU A 86 -16.39 4.94 -1.81
CA LEU A 86 -15.84 3.64 -1.41
C LEU A 86 -16.73 2.95 -0.37
N LYS A 87 -17.24 3.68 0.62
CA LYS A 87 -18.22 3.13 1.57
C LYS A 87 -19.48 2.60 0.88
N ALA A 88 -19.99 3.33 -0.12
CA ALA A 88 -21.16 2.89 -0.89
C ALA A 88 -20.87 1.64 -1.74
N ILE A 89 -19.70 1.58 -2.36
CA ILE A 89 -19.21 0.40 -3.11
C ILE A 89 -19.12 -0.81 -2.17
N HIS A 90 -18.52 -0.63 -1.00
CA HIS A 90 -18.38 -1.68 0.00
C HIS A 90 -19.76 -2.14 0.52
N ALA A 91 -20.67 -1.21 0.81
CA ALA A 91 -22.03 -1.53 1.27
C ALA A 91 -22.84 -2.30 0.21
N ALA A 92 -22.60 -2.01 -1.08
CA ALA A 92 -23.18 -2.73 -2.20
C ALA A 92 -22.50 -4.09 -2.47
N ASN A 93 -21.46 -4.43 -1.69
CA ASN A 93 -20.65 -5.63 -1.85
C ASN A 93 -20.05 -5.80 -3.28
N ILE A 94 -19.75 -4.68 -3.91
CA ILE A 94 -19.10 -4.62 -5.22
C ILE A 94 -17.59 -4.65 -5.01
N GLN A 95 -16.92 -5.60 -5.65
CA GLN A 95 -15.47 -5.66 -5.69
C GLN A 95 -14.99 -5.29 -7.09
N PRO A 96 -14.42 -4.08 -7.25
CA PRO A 96 -13.85 -3.71 -8.53
C PRO A 96 -12.69 -4.67 -8.86
N PRO A 97 -12.66 -5.21 -10.08
CA PRO A 97 -11.56 -6.08 -10.47
C PRO A 97 -10.26 -5.28 -10.51
N SER A 98 -9.21 -5.82 -9.92
CA SER A 98 -7.88 -5.26 -9.97
C SER A 98 -6.89 -6.27 -10.53
N ARG A 99 -6.11 -5.87 -11.53
CA ARG A 99 -4.97 -6.64 -12.05
C ARG A 99 -3.71 -5.78 -12.01
N LEU A 100 -2.61 -6.39 -11.62
CA LEU A 100 -1.32 -5.73 -11.71
C LEU A 100 -0.97 -5.44 -13.18
N GLY A 101 -0.46 -4.25 -13.44
CA GLY A 101 0.00 -3.85 -14.78
C GLY A 101 -1.09 -3.38 -15.74
N MET A 102 -2.31 -3.11 -15.24
CA MET A 102 -3.35 -2.45 -16.04
C MET A 102 -3.02 -0.98 -16.23
N SER A 103 -3.24 -0.48 -17.45
CA SER A 103 -3.22 0.95 -17.74
C SER A 103 -4.39 1.68 -17.08
N LEU A 104 -4.31 3.01 -16.95
CA LEU A 104 -5.42 3.82 -16.46
C LEU A 104 -6.68 3.66 -17.32
N ASP A 105 -6.53 3.64 -18.64
CA ASP A 105 -7.65 3.45 -19.56
C ASP A 105 -8.32 2.08 -19.38
N GLU A 106 -7.53 1.03 -19.19
CA GLU A 106 -8.07 -0.30 -18.88
C GLU A 106 -8.83 -0.30 -17.54
N GLN A 107 -8.31 0.38 -16.52
CA GLN A 107 -8.98 0.52 -15.23
C GLN A 107 -10.32 1.27 -15.36
N VAL A 108 -10.35 2.39 -16.11
CA VAL A 108 -11.58 3.15 -16.40
C VAL A 108 -12.59 2.25 -17.11
N SER A 109 -12.16 1.58 -18.18
CA SER A 109 -13.01 0.68 -18.95
C SER A 109 -13.57 -0.49 -18.11
N MET A 110 -12.79 -1.00 -17.16
CA MET A 110 -13.28 -2.02 -16.23
C MET A 110 -14.30 -1.48 -15.25
N VAL A 111 -14.05 -0.31 -14.66
CA VAL A 111 -14.97 0.36 -13.73
C VAL A 111 -16.32 0.63 -14.40
N GLU A 112 -16.32 1.05 -15.65
CA GLU A 112 -17.54 1.27 -16.44
C GLU A 112 -18.39 0.01 -16.60
N LYS A 113 -17.74 -1.16 -16.69
CA LYS A 113 -18.40 -2.45 -16.95
C LYS A 113 -18.84 -3.18 -15.69
N VAL A 114 -18.46 -2.71 -14.50
CA VAL A 114 -18.87 -3.35 -13.24
C VAL A 114 -20.35 -3.07 -12.96
N PRO A 115 -21.21 -4.11 -12.89
CA PRO A 115 -22.62 -3.92 -12.62
C PRO A 115 -22.87 -3.20 -11.29
N GLY A 116 -23.69 -2.15 -11.30
CA GLY A 116 -24.06 -1.37 -10.12
C GLY A 116 -23.04 -0.30 -9.71
N LEU A 117 -21.82 -0.30 -10.26
CA LEU A 117 -20.80 0.68 -9.90
C LEU A 117 -21.04 2.06 -10.54
N PRO A 118 -21.35 2.22 -11.84
CA PRO A 118 -21.56 3.52 -12.45
C PRO A 118 -22.64 4.38 -11.77
N PRO A 119 -23.80 3.82 -11.36
CA PRO A 119 -24.79 4.59 -10.60
C PRO A 119 -24.28 5.13 -9.26
N ILE A 120 -23.47 4.33 -8.54
CA ILE A 120 -22.86 4.75 -7.26
C ILE A 120 -21.88 5.90 -7.50
N LEU A 121 -21.02 5.80 -8.52
CA LEU A 121 -20.09 6.86 -8.89
C LEU A 121 -20.83 8.15 -9.21
N LYS A 122 -21.84 8.05 -10.06
CA LYS A 122 -22.66 9.21 -10.46
C LYS A 122 -23.37 9.87 -9.27
N ALA A 123 -23.90 9.07 -8.34
CA ALA A 123 -24.56 9.60 -7.13
C ALA A 123 -23.60 10.38 -6.23
N ASN A 124 -22.30 10.07 -6.30
CA ASN A 124 -21.24 10.78 -5.58
C ASN A 124 -20.49 11.80 -6.45
N GLY A 125 -21.04 12.12 -7.63
CA GLY A 125 -20.52 13.14 -8.53
C GLY A 125 -19.24 12.76 -9.28
N PHE A 126 -18.98 11.46 -9.47
CA PHE A 126 -17.86 10.96 -10.26
C PHE A 126 -18.34 10.37 -11.59
N THR A 127 -17.55 10.61 -12.64
CA THR A 127 -17.49 9.71 -13.78
C THR A 127 -16.55 8.54 -13.45
N PRO A 128 -16.61 7.42 -14.17
CA PRO A 128 -15.62 6.34 -14.03
C PRO A 128 -14.18 6.83 -14.17
N HIS A 129 -13.93 7.68 -15.16
CA HIS A 129 -12.63 8.32 -15.38
C HIS A 129 -12.19 9.17 -14.18
N ASP A 130 -13.04 10.10 -13.70
CA ASP A 130 -12.68 10.98 -12.60
C ASP A 130 -12.44 10.21 -11.30
N PHE A 131 -13.19 9.12 -11.09
CA PHE A 131 -13.00 8.25 -9.93
C PHE A 131 -11.63 7.57 -9.95
N VAL A 132 -11.28 6.92 -11.07
CA VAL A 132 -9.99 6.23 -11.22
C VAL A 132 -8.84 7.23 -11.11
N MET A 133 -8.93 8.36 -11.83
CA MET A 133 -7.90 9.41 -11.80
C MET A 133 -7.71 10.01 -10.42
N SER A 134 -8.82 10.37 -9.74
CA SER A 134 -8.76 10.95 -8.39
C SER A 134 -8.16 9.97 -7.38
N LEU A 135 -8.60 8.72 -7.39
CA LEU A 135 -8.11 7.70 -6.46
C LEU A 135 -6.62 7.43 -6.68
N THR A 136 -6.19 7.30 -7.94
CA THR A 136 -4.79 7.07 -8.31
C THR A 136 -3.94 8.29 -7.93
N CYS A 137 -4.39 9.51 -8.26
CA CYS A 137 -3.69 10.75 -7.93
C CYS A 137 -3.50 10.93 -6.42
N VAL A 138 -4.55 10.71 -5.62
CA VAL A 138 -4.46 10.77 -4.15
C VAL A 138 -3.49 9.73 -3.61
N GLY A 139 -3.56 8.49 -4.11
CA GLY A 139 -2.67 7.40 -3.70
C GLY A 139 -1.20 7.70 -4.01
N LEU A 140 -0.90 8.13 -5.24
CA LEU A 140 0.47 8.49 -5.67
C LEU A 140 0.99 9.70 -4.90
N THR A 141 0.21 10.78 -4.81
CA THR A 141 0.58 12.00 -4.09
C THR A 141 0.86 11.70 -2.62
N GLY A 142 -0.04 10.96 -1.96
CA GLY A 142 0.13 10.56 -0.56
C GLY A 142 1.36 9.69 -0.33
N SER A 143 1.66 8.78 -1.24
CA SER A 143 2.87 7.95 -1.18
C SER A 143 4.14 8.77 -1.31
N LEU A 144 4.17 9.70 -2.27
CA LEU A 144 5.34 10.57 -2.54
C LEU A 144 5.57 11.60 -1.43
N MET A 145 4.52 12.06 -0.75
CA MET A 145 4.66 12.93 0.43
C MET A 145 5.38 12.28 1.60
N ASN A 146 5.39 10.95 1.67
CA ASN A 146 6.05 10.18 2.73
C ASN A 146 7.49 9.75 2.35
N VAL A 147 7.96 10.05 1.15
CA VAL A 147 9.35 9.79 0.74
C VAL A 147 10.28 10.75 1.47
N GLN A 148 11.25 10.20 2.19
CA GLN A 148 12.21 11.03 2.94
C GLN A 148 13.13 11.82 2.00
N PRO A 149 13.45 13.09 2.35
CA PRO A 149 14.48 13.84 1.66
C PRO A 149 15.81 13.06 1.70
N GLY A 150 16.37 12.74 0.53
CA GLY A 150 17.56 11.91 0.39
C GLY A 150 17.32 10.52 -0.21
N GLN A 151 16.07 10.02 -0.19
CA GLN A 151 15.65 8.85 -0.98
C GLN A 151 15.06 9.26 -2.35
N ALA A 152 14.72 10.53 -2.50
CA ALA A 152 14.31 11.09 -3.78
C ALA A 152 15.53 11.23 -4.70
N ASN A 153 15.74 10.24 -5.57
CA ASN A 153 16.63 10.39 -6.70
C ASN A 153 15.92 11.18 -7.82
N SER A 154 16.67 11.66 -8.80
CA SER A 154 16.16 12.44 -9.94
C SER A 154 15.11 11.71 -10.81
N GLN A 155 14.76 10.46 -10.48
CA GLN A 155 13.77 9.63 -11.18
C GLN A 155 12.42 9.56 -10.44
N VAL A 156 12.33 10.15 -9.23
CA VAL A 156 11.07 10.20 -8.49
C VAL A 156 10.22 11.34 -9.06
N PRO A 157 9.03 11.05 -9.61
CA PRO A 157 8.17 12.09 -10.15
C PRO A 157 7.70 13.02 -9.04
N THR A 158 7.49 14.29 -9.39
CA THR A 158 7.05 15.31 -8.44
C THR A 158 5.53 15.47 -8.57
N PRO A 159 4.77 15.30 -7.49
CA PRO A 159 3.34 15.51 -7.53
C PRO A 159 2.98 16.99 -7.70
N GLU A 160 1.80 17.26 -8.25
CA GLU A 160 1.27 18.63 -8.40
C GLU A 160 1.20 19.33 -7.03
N ALA A 161 1.76 20.53 -6.93
CA ALA A 161 1.85 21.28 -5.68
C ALA A 161 0.47 21.57 -5.06
N ALA A 162 -0.54 21.83 -5.90
CA ALA A 162 -1.90 22.04 -5.47
C ALA A 162 -2.52 20.80 -4.80
N ASN A 163 -2.24 19.61 -5.35
CA ASN A 163 -2.69 18.34 -4.78
C ASN A 163 -2.01 18.07 -3.43
N VAL A 164 -0.70 18.32 -3.34
CA VAL A 164 0.04 18.22 -2.06
C VAL A 164 -0.54 19.15 -1.01
N ALA A 165 -0.85 20.41 -1.40
CA ALA A 165 -1.46 21.39 -0.50
C ALA A 165 -2.84 20.93 -0.03
N LEU A 166 -3.66 20.39 -0.94
CA LEU A 166 -4.99 19.85 -0.63
C LEU A 166 -4.91 18.71 0.39
N LEU A 167 -4.06 17.73 0.17
CA LEU A 167 -3.92 16.58 1.08
C LEU A 167 -3.41 17.01 2.47
N LYS A 168 -2.51 17.99 2.52
CA LYS A 168 -2.01 18.56 3.77
C LYS A 168 -3.04 19.38 4.53
N ALA A 169 -3.93 20.06 3.81
CA ALA A 169 -4.99 20.88 4.40
C ALA A 169 -6.11 20.01 5.02
N HIS A 170 -6.29 18.76 4.55
CA HIS A 170 -7.37 17.87 4.95
C HIS A 170 -6.85 16.51 5.48
N PRO A 171 -6.03 16.50 6.56
CA PRO A 171 -5.42 15.27 7.06
C PRO A 171 -6.45 14.28 7.60
N GLU A 172 -7.55 14.75 8.18
CA GLU A 172 -8.62 13.90 8.73
C GLU A 172 -9.38 13.18 7.62
N ASP A 173 -9.71 13.88 6.54
CA ASP A 173 -10.38 13.28 5.38
C ASP A 173 -9.46 12.25 4.69
N LEU A 174 -8.18 12.56 4.57
CA LEU A 174 -7.19 11.62 4.04
C LEU A 174 -7.08 10.37 4.92
N GLN A 175 -7.05 10.53 6.24
CA GLN A 175 -7.01 9.41 7.17
C GLN A 175 -8.30 8.56 7.10
N ALA A 176 -9.45 9.20 6.96
CA ALA A 176 -10.73 8.50 6.77
C ALA A 176 -10.72 7.67 5.48
N LEU A 177 -10.22 8.23 4.38
CA LEU A 177 -10.07 7.52 3.11
C LEU A 177 -9.14 6.31 3.24
N ILE A 178 -7.97 6.47 3.85
CA ILE A 178 -7.01 5.39 4.08
C ILE A 178 -7.63 4.27 4.92
N THR A 179 -8.43 4.63 5.92
CA THR A 179 -9.11 3.64 6.79
C THR A 179 -10.10 2.78 5.99
N VAL A 180 -10.87 3.40 5.09
CA VAL A 180 -11.81 2.66 4.23
C VAL A 180 -11.06 1.75 3.26
N LEU A 181 -10.00 2.25 2.62
CA LEU A 181 -9.17 1.45 1.70
C LEU A 181 -8.53 0.24 2.39
N ARG A 182 -8.09 0.38 3.63
CA ARG A 182 -7.55 -0.75 4.41
C ARG A 182 -8.60 -1.76 4.79
N ALA A 183 -9.82 -1.30 5.11
CA ALA A 183 -10.93 -2.20 5.41
C ALA A 183 -11.33 -3.07 4.21
N GLU A 184 -11.19 -2.55 2.99
CA GLU A 184 -11.43 -3.30 1.75
C GLU A 184 -10.38 -4.39 1.48
N GLN A 185 -9.17 -4.21 1.97
CA GLN A 185 -8.05 -5.16 1.79
C GLN A 185 -7.99 -6.24 2.87
N ALA A 186 -8.79 -6.12 3.93
CA ALA A 186 -8.84 -7.12 4.98
C ALA A 186 -9.48 -8.42 4.46
N PRO A 187 -8.83 -9.59 4.63
CA PRO A 187 -9.41 -10.87 4.24
C PRO A 187 -10.70 -11.10 5.02
N LYS A 188 -11.77 -11.49 4.29
CA LYS A 188 -13.05 -11.91 4.86
C LYS A 188 -12.98 -13.36 5.28
#